data_b3c890bad774ffb5f9026e2ba7606be5
#
_entry.id   b3c890bad774ffb5f9026e2ba7606be5
#
_cell.length_a   1.000
_cell.length_b   1.000
_cell.length_c   1.000
_cell.angle_alpha   90.00
_cell.angle_beta   90.00
_cell.angle_gamma   90.00
#
_symmetry.space_group_name_H-M   'P 1'
#
loop_
_entity.id
_entity.type
_entity.pdbx_description
1 polymer ?
#
loop_
_entity_poly.entity_id
_entity_poly.type
_entity_poly.pdbx_seq_one_letter_code
_entity_poly.pdbx_strand_id
1 'polypeptide(L)'
;MADYIHIDVMDNHFVPNLTIGPAVVKSIRFVSKTYFDVHLMVTNPRRLLNSFAKAGANGITFHIETVDNPGSLIDQIKSLKLEVGISLKPATPLEEITPFLDQI
;
A
#
# COMPACT_ATOMS: atom_id res chain seq x y z
N MET A 1 1.45 22.87 -6.70
CA MET A 1 0.63 21.75 -7.21
C MET A 1 1.33 20.44 -6.91
N ALA A 2 0.63 19.47 -6.41
CA ALA A 2 1.21 18.18 -6.08
C ALA A 2 1.11 17.22 -7.28
N ASP A 3 2.16 16.43 -7.48
CA ASP A 3 2.17 15.39 -8.51
C ASP A 3 1.53 14.09 -7.99
N TYR A 4 1.68 13.82 -6.70
CA TYR A 4 1.16 12.63 -6.02
C TYR A 4 0.46 13.05 -4.74
N ILE A 5 -0.53 12.28 -4.33
CA ILE A 5 -1.08 12.33 -2.99
C ILE A 5 -0.70 11.04 -2.29
N HIS A 6 0.05 11.17 -1.20
CA HIS A 6 0.48 10.04 -0.39
C HIS A 6 -0.51 9.82 0.74
N ILE A 7 -1.03 8.60 0.84
CA ILE A 7 -2.07 8.26 1.81
C ILE A 7 -1.55 7.18 2.75
N ASP A 8 -1.29 7.55 3.99
CA ASP A 8 -0.83 6.63 5.03
C ASP A 8 -2.02 5.99 5.71
N VAL A 9 -2.13 4.66 5.59
CA VAL A 9 -3.19 3.87 6.20
C VAL A 9 -2.61 3.06 7.35
N MET A 10 -3.08 3.34 8.56
CA MET A 10 -2.62 2.71 9.79
C MET A 10 -3.80 2.04 10.50
N ASP A 11 -3.59 0.83 11.03
CA ASP A 11 -4.67 -0.01 11.56
C ASP A 11 -4.70 -0.12 13.08
N ASN A 12 -3.81 0.56 13.80
CA ASN A 12 -3.67 0.47 15.25
C ASN A 12 -3.31 -0.95 15.74
N HIS A 13 -2.69 -1.75 14.86
CA HIS A 13 -2.16 -3.08 15.18
C HIS A 13 -0.70 -3.18 14.77
N PHE A 14 -0.42 -3.06 13.47
CA PHE A 14 0.95 -3.06 12.95
C PHE A 14 1.73 -1.83 13.45
N VAL A 15 1.05 -0.67 13.54
CA VAL A 15 1.59 0.57 14.08
C VAL A 15 0.61 1.11 15.15
N PRO A 16 1.10 1.88 16.16
CA PRO A 16 0.26 2.35 17.26
C PRO A 16 -0.57 3.60 16.90
N ASN A 17 -1.22 3.58 15.74
CA ASN A 17 -2.05 4.69 15.30
C ASN A 17 -3.16 4.17 14.38
N LEU A 18 -4.25 4.92 14.28
CA LEU A 18 -5.37 4.60 13.40
C LEU A 18 -5.64 5.82 12.53
N THR A 19 -5.67 5.64 11.22
CA THR A 19 -5.91 6.76 10.31
C THR A 19 -7.17 6.57 9.48
N ILE A 20 -7.04 6.33 8.17
CA ILE A 20 -8.17 6.39 7.24
C ILE A 20 -8.36 5.06 6.52
N GLY A 21 -9.51 4.91 5.88
CA GLY A 21 -9.84 3.73 5.10
C GLY A 21 -10.27 4.06 3.68
N PRO A 22 -10.75 3.05 2.94
CA PRO A 22 -11.13 3.23 1.54
C PRO A 22 -12.20 4.28 1.30
N ALA A 23 -13.12 4.47 2.24
CA ALA A 23 -14.20 5.45 2.09
C ALA A 23 -13.67 6.87 1.93
N VAL A 24 -12.64 7.24 2.71
CA VAL A 24 -12.02 8.56 2.62
C VAL A 24 -11.29 8.72 1.29
N VAL A 25 -10.55 7.69 0.86
CA VAL A 25 -9.85 7.70 -0.42
C VAL A 25 -10.83 7.89 -1.57
N LYS A 26 -11.95 7.20 -1.54
CA LYS A 26 -12.99 7.33 -2.56
C LYS A 26 -13.53 8.77 -2.62
N SER A 27 -13.74 9.39 -1.46
CA SER A 27 -14.21 10.77 -1.39
C SER A 27 -13.20 11.75 -2.00
N ILE A 28 -11.91 11.56 -1.72
CA ILE A 28 -10.85 12.39 -2.27
C ILE A 28 -10.75 12.16 -3.78
N ARG A 29 -10.88 10.92 -4.24
CA ARG A 29 -10.82 10.59 -5.66
C ARG A 29 -11.89 11.32 -6.45
N PHE A 30 -13.04 11.56 -5.84
CA PHE A 30 -14.13 12.26 -6.48
C PHE A 30 -13.75 13.69 -6.88
N VAL A 31 -12.84 14.32 -6.12
CA VAL A 31 -12.46 15.72 -6.33
C VAL A 31 -11.04 15.90 -6.87
N SER A 32 -10.30 14.84 -7.09
CA SER A 32 -8.91 14.92 -7.56
C SER A 32 -8.59 13.81 -8.55
N LYS A 33 -7.83 14.14 -9.60
CA LYS A 33 -7.32 13.18 -10.59
C LYS A 33 -5.85 12.88 -10.40
N THR A 34 -5.26 13.36 -9.30
CA THR A 34 -3.85 13.16 -8.99
C THR A 34 -3.57 11.68 -8.72
N TYR A 35 -2.32 11.24 -8.91
CA TYR A 35 -1.89 9.89 -8.57
C TYR A 35 -1.99 9.67 -7.06
N PHE A 36 -2.67 8.62 -6.65
CA PHE A 36 -2.82 8.25 -5.24
C PHE A 36 -1.88 7.09 -4.91
N ASP A 37 -0.90 7.39 -4.07
CA ASP A 37 0.05 6.41 -3.53
C ASP A 37 -0.42 6.00 -2.13
N VAL A 38 -0.97 4.79 -2.01
CA VAL A 38 -1.53 4.29 -0.75
C VAL A 38 -0.48 3.43 -0.06
N HIS A 39 -0.06 3.86 1.12
CA HIS A 39 0.93 3.16 1.94
C HIS A 39 0.22 2.43 3.07
N LEU A 40 0.19 1.11 2.99
CA LEU A 40 -0.53 0.26 3.95
C LEU A 40 0.38 -0.13 5.10
N MET A 41 0.21 0.52 6.23
CA MET A 41 0.87 0.16 7.50
C MET A 41 -0.13 -0.63 8.34
N VAL A 42 -0.46 -1.84 7.86
CA VAL A 42 -1.53 -2.67 8.42
C VAL A 42 -1.05 -4.12 8.54
N THR A 43 -1.64 -4.83 9.49
CA THR A 43 -1.27 -6.22 9.78
C THR A 43 -1.59 -7.16 8.61
N ASN A 44 -2.70 -6.93 7.90
CA ASN A 44 -3.13 -7.79 6.80
C ASN A 44 -3.47 -6.97 5.56
N PRO A 45 -2.44 -6.54 4.79
CA PRO A 45 -2.66 -5.70 3.62
C PRO A 45 -3.47 -6.40 2.52
N ARG A 46 -3.36 -7.74 2.39
CA ARG A 46 -4.04 -8.50 1.35
C ARG A 46 -5.55 -8.28 1.38
N ARG A 47 -6.12 -8.15 2.57
CA ARG A 47 -7.57 -7.98 2.73
C ARG A 47 -8.08 -6.65 2.22
N LEU A 48 -7.20 -5.65 2.08
CA LEU A 48 -7.59 -4.29 1.74
C LEU A 48 -7.32 -3.93 0.28
N LEU A 49 -6.65 -4.79 -0.48
CA LEU A 49 -6.22 -4.46 -1.84
C LEU A 49 -7.39 -4.08 -2.74
N ASN A 50 -8.42 -4.93 -2.79
CA ASN A 50 -9.56 -4.69 -3.66
C ASN A 50 -10.30 -3.40 -3.29
N SER A 51 -10.46 -3.15 -1.99
CA SER A 51 -11.19 -1.98 -1.50
C SER A 51 -10.47 -0.68 -1.89
N PHE A 52 -9.14 -0.64 -1.72
CA PHE A 52 -8.37 0.56 -2.09
C PHE A 52 -8.27 0.71 -3.60
N ALA A 53 -8.18 -0.39 -4.36
CA ALA A 53 -8.20 -0.33 -5.82
C ALA A 53 -9.51 0.29 -6.30
N LYS A 54 -10.65 -0.16 -5.77
CA LYS A 54 -11.97 0.38 -6.13
C LYS A 54 -12.14 1.82 -5.68
N ALA A 55 -11.51 2.21 -4.58
CA ALA A 55 -11.57 3.58 -4.08
C ALA A 55 -10.78 4.56 -4.95
N GLY A 56 -9.89 4.07 -5.81
CA GLY A 56 -9.17 4.91 -6.75
C GLY A 56 -7.66 4.99 -6.53
N ALA A 57 -7.08 4.09 -5.74
CA ALA A 57 -5.62 4.02 -5.59
C ALA A 57 -4.96 3.75 -6.94
N ASN A 58 -3.81 4.35 -7.17
CA ASN A 58 -2.99 4.12 -8.36
C ASN A 58 -1.79 3.22 -8.05
N GLY A 59 -1.30 3.26 -6.82
CA GLY A 59 -0.23 2.41 -6.36
C GLY A 59 -0.45 2.03 -4.92
N ILE A 60 0.05 0.86 -4.53
CA ILE A 60 -0.02 0.36 -3.16
C ILE A 60 1.37 -0.04 -2.71
N THR A 61 1.81 0.50 -1.57
CA THR A 61 3.03 0.12 -0.89
C THR A 61 2.66 -0.63 0.38
N PHE A 62 3.25 -1.80 0.57
CA PHE A 62 3.04 -2.60 1.78
C PHE A 62 4.36 -2.81 2.51
N HIS A 63 4.29 -3.23 3.77
CA HIS A 63 5.48 -3.53 4.57
C HIS A 63 5.83 -5.00 4.47
N ILE A 64 7.12 -5.26 4.22
CA ILE A 64 7.63 -6.65 4.07
C ILE A 64 7.37 -7.48 5.34
N GLU A 65 7.32 -6.84 6.51
CA GLU A 65 7.10 -7.53 7.78
C GLU A 65 5.70 -8.13 7.91
N THR A 66 4.76 -7.73 7.07
CA THR A 66 3.36 -8.11 7.23
C THR A 66 2.93 -9.30 6.39
N VAL A 67 3.78 -9.83 5.51
CA VAL A 67 3.40 -10.90 4.59
C VAL A 67 4.44 -12.02 4.57
N ASP A 68 3.94 -13.26 4.51
CA ASP A 68 4.81 -14.44 4.45
C ASP A 68 5.29 -14.71 3.03
N ASN A 69 4.48 -14.37 2.04
CA ASN A 69 4.80 -14.57 0.63
C ASN A 69 4.67 -13.25 -0.14
N PRO A 70 5.72 -12.41 -0.11
CA PRO A 70 5.66 -11.11 -0.79
C PRO A 70 5.43 -11.21 -2.29
N GLY A 71 6.01 -12.21 -2.96
CA GLY A 71 5.82 -12.40 -4.39
C GLY A 71 4.36 -12.56 -4.78
N SER A 72 3.61 -13.35 -4.01
CA SER A 72 2.17 -13.54 -4.25
C SER A 72 1.39 -12.24 -4.08
N LEU A 73 1.74 -11.44 -3.06
CA LEU A 73 1.07 -10.16 -2.83
C LEU A 73 1.39 -9.17 -3.95
N ILE A 74 2.63 -9.12 -4.39
CA ILE A 74 3.05 -8.28 -5.52
C ILE A 74 2.24 -8.63 -6.77
N ASP A 75 2.12 -9.91 -7.07
CA ASP A 75 1.35 -10.36 -8.24
C ASP A 75 -0.13 -9.96 -8.12
N GLN A 76 -0.69 -10.06 -6.93
CA GLN A 76 -2.08 -9.67 -6.70
C GLN A 76 -2.28 -8.16 -6.90
N ILE A 77 -1.37 -7.34 -6.42
CA ILE A 77 -1.44 -5.89 -6.62
C ILE A 77 -1.35 -5.56 -8.11
N LYS A 78 -0.41 -6.20 -8.82
CA LYS A 78 -0.26 -5.99 -10.26
C LYS A 78 -1.48 -6.45 -11.05
N SER A 79 -2.15 -7.52 -10.61
CA SER A 79 -3.36 -8.00 -11.27
C SER A 79 -4.51 -6.99 -11.19
N LEU A 80 -4.46 -6.09 -10.21
CA LEU A 80 -5.41 -4.99 -10.09
C LEU A 80 -5.00 -3.76 -10.90
N LYS A 81 -3.94 -3.88 -11.70
CA LYS A 81 -3.37 -2.80 -12.54
C LYS A 81 -2.85 -1.64 -11.72
N LEU A 82 -2.33 -1.93 -10.53
CA LEU A 82 -1.73 -0.95 -9.65
C LEU A 82 -0.22 -1.08 -9.66
N GLU A 83 0.48 0.02 -9.38
CA GLU A 83 1.91 -0.03 -9.12
C GLU A 83 2.16 -0.56 -7.72
N VAL A 84 3.33 -1.18 -7.52
CA VAL A 84 3.68 -1.86 -6.28
C VAL A 84 4.91 -1.22 -5.67
N GLY A 85 4.86 -0.98 -4.35
CA GLY A 85 6.01 -0.60 -3.56
C GLY A 85 6.14 -1.49 -2.33
N ILE A 86 7.35 -1.61 -1.82
CA ILE A 86 7.62 -2.31 -0.57
C ILE A 86 8.35 -1.37 0.38
N SER A 87 7.87 -1.32 1.61
CA SER A 87 8.52 -0.60 2.70
C SER A 87 9.04 -1.59 3.74
N LEU A 88 9.98 -1.12 4.56
CA LEU A 88 10.45 -1.88 5.72
C LEU A 88 10.59 -0.94 6.91
N LYS A 89 10.44 -1.49 8.11
CA LYS A 89 10.71 -0.74 9.33
C LYS A 89 12.22 -0.56 9.50
N PRO A 90 12.67 0.47 10.24
CA PRO A 90 14.11 0.75 10.40
C PRO A 90 14.93 -0.44 10.91
N ALA A 91 14.34 -1.30 11.72
CA ALA A 91 15.02 -2.47 12.27
C ALA A 91 15.09 -3.65 11.31
N THR A 92 14.35 -3.63 10.21
CA THR A 92 14.30 -4.73 9.24
C THR A 92 15.43 -4.58 8.22
N PRO A 93 16.26 -5.62 8.01
CA PRO A 93 17.37 -5.53 7.05
C PRO A 93 16.89 -5.35 5.62
N LEU A 94 17.64 -4.58 4.84
CA LEU A 94 17.35 -4.36 3.43
C LEU A 94 17.33 -5.66 2.63
N GLU A 95 18.07 -6.65 3.06
CA GLU A 95 18.15 -7.96 2.41
C GLU A 95 16.79 -8.64 2.31
N GLU A 96 15.85 -8.28 3.17
CA GLU A 96 14.50 -8.84 3.13
C GLU A 96 13.75 -8.47 1.85
N ILE A 97 14.03 -7.31 1.26
CA ILE A 97 13.34 -6.87 0.04
C ILE A 97 14.15 -7.05 -1.23
N THR A 98 15.46 -7.29 -1.13
CA THR A 98 16.34 -7.44 -2.28
C THR A 98 15.81 -8.43 -3.32
N PRO A 99 15.28 -9.61 -2.95
CA PRO A 99 14.76 -10.58 -3.92
C PRO A 99 13.61 -10.06 -4.78
N PHE A 100 12.95 -8.98 -4.37
CA PHE A 100 11.73 -8.47 -5.02
C PHE A 100 11.96 -7.18 -5.79
N LEU A 101 13.19 -6.65 -5.83
CA LEU A 101 13.47 -5.34 -6.44
C LEU A 101 13.09 -5.29 -7.92
N ASP A 102 13.19 -6.41 -8.64
CA ASP A 102 12.83 -6.45 -10.06
C ASP A 102 11.32 -6.40 -10.30
N GLN A 103 10.52 -6.59 -9.26
CA GLN A 103 9.07 -6.72 -9.37
C GLN A 103 8.32 -5.47 -8.94
N ILE A 104 9.02 -4.49 -8.39
CA ILE A 104 8.40 -3.28 -7.84
C ILE A 104 8.87 -2.03 -8.56
#